data_fd6f25394859178a8b52a3e1a9819cdb
#
_entry.id   fd6f25394859178a8b52a3e1a9819cdb
#
_cell.length_a   1.000
_cell.length_b   1.000
_cell.length_c   1.000
_cell.angle_alpha   90.00
_cell.angle_beta   90.00
_cell.angle_gamma   90.00
#
_symmetry.space_group_name_H-M   'P 1'
#
loop_
_entity.id
_entity.type
_entity.pdbx_description
1 polymer ?
#
loop_
_entity_poly.entity_id
_entity_poly.type
_entity_poly.pdbx_seq_one_letter_code
_entity_poly.pdbx_strand_id
1 'polypeptide(L)'
;MKKETRLKTKRLLLVPMTRQELEQTIAREENPELKQAYGEMLAGVDADPGNALWNAPWAMRLKKEGTCIGDLGFKGAPKKGTVELGYGVLKEYEGRGYTTEAVGAMIDWAFSQDGVYAIEAEAGNAASAHILEKRGFQKDGDGEEGTRYRREKPKSAWMTVYMCLGLSIGMSLGSISDNMTIGMCIGMCLGMSIGMLLDDQEKKRRAKVTGETEEKV
;
A
#
# COMPACT_ATOMS: atom_id res chain seq x y z
N MET A 1 -14.96 -7.76 19.51
CA MET A 1 -13.68 -7.03 19.64
C MET A 1 -13.12 -6.82 18.23
N LYS A 2 -13.12 -5.58 17.71
CA LYS A 2 -12.40 -5.27 16.46
C LYS A 2 -10.91 -5.49 16.73
N LYS A 3 -10.28 -6.36 15.97
CA LYS A 3 -8.84 -6.64 16.07
C LYS A 3 -8.12 -5.32 15.75
N GLU A 4 -7.42 -4.75 16.73
CA GLU A 4 -6.64 -3.53 16.49
C GLU A 4 -5.66 -3.79 15.33
N THR A 5 -5.80 -3.02 14.27
CA THR A 5 -4.92 -3.13 13.11
C THR A 5 -3.54 -2.61 13.50
N ARG A 6 -2.53 -3.50 13.46
CA ARG A 6 -1.14 -3.17 13.79
C ARG A 6 -0.25 -3.76 12.72
N LEU A 7 0.70 -2.97 12.20
CA LEU A 7 1.69 -3.47 11.27
C LEU A 7 3.01 -3.69 12.00
N LYS A 8 3.52 -4.91 11.91
CA LYS A 8 4.77 -5.31 12.54
C LYS A 8 5.86 -5.42 11.47
N THR A 9 6.94 -4.67 11.65
CA THR A 9 8.13 -4.76 10.81
C THR A 9 9.27 -5.44 11.57
N LYS A 10 10.51 -5.38 11.11
CA LYS A 10 11.66 -5.94 11.84
C LYS A 10 11.91 -5.21 13.17
N ARG A 11 11.88 -3.88 13.18
CA ARG A 11 12.26 -3.03 14.32
C ARG A 11 11.11 -2.19 14.86
N LEU A 12 10.04 -1.99 14.06
CA LEU A 12 8.95 -1.08 14.36
C LEU A 12 7.62 -1.79 14.56
N LEU A 13 6.76 -1.13 15.33
CA LEU A 13 5.36 -1.37 15.43
C LEU A 13 4.62 -0.10 14.96
N LEU A 14 3.85 -0.21 13.87
CA LEU A 14 3.04 0.88 13.37
C LEU A 14 1.61 0.69 13.90
N VAL A 15 1.09 1.69 14.59
CA VAL A 15 -0.22 1.64 15.25
C VAL A 15 -0.99 2.90 14.89
N PRO A 16 -2.22 2.79 14.36
CA PRO A 16 -3.06 3.97 14.15
C PRO A 16 -3.22 4.71 15.47
N MET A 17 -3.04 6.02 15.46
CA MET A 17 -3.28 6.84 16.65
C MET A 17 -4.78 6.84 16.98
N THR A 18 -5.07 6.70 18.25
CA THR A 18 -6.43 6.91 18.75
C THR A 18 -6.77 8.40 18.70
N ARG A 19 -8.07 8.72 18.69
CA ARG A 19 -8.53 10.10 18.78
C ARG A 19 -7.84 10.87 19.91
N GLN A 20 -7.78 10.26 21.10
CA GLN A 20 -7.17 10.90 22.29
C GLN A 20 -5.66 11.14 22.11
N GLU A 21 -4.92 10.20 21.51
CA GLU A 21 -3.50 10.37 21.20
C GLU A 21 -3.30 11.50 20.18
N LEU A 22 -4.15 11.59 19.16
CA LEU A 22 -4.10 12.64 18.14
C LEU A 22 -4.39 14.02 18.73
N GLU A 23 -5.41 14.15 19.58
CA GLU A 23 -5.71 15.40 20.32
C GLU A 23 -4.52 15.83 21.19
N GLN A 24 -3.85 14.90 21.85
CA GLN A 24 -2.65 15.17 22.64
C GLN A 24 -1.47 15.60 21.77
N THR A 25 -1.32 14.99 20.59
CA THR A 25 -0.28 15.37 19.62
C THR A 25 -0.51 16.80 19.12
N ILE A 26 -1.74 17.13 18.73
CA ILE A 26 -2.12 18.49 18.31
C ILE A 26 -1.84 19.53 19.41
N ALA A 27 -2.13 19.17 20.67
CA ALA A 27 -1.92 20.09 21.80
C ALA A 27 -0.43 20.38 22.08
N ARG A 28 0.46 19.43 21.75
CA ARG A 28 1.91 19.52 21.98
C ARG A 28 2.69 20.04 20.77
N GLU A 29 2.07 20.00 19.58
CA GLU A 29 2.72 20.40 18.35
C GLU A 29 2.90 21.94 18.31
N GLU A 30 4.12 22.38 18.10
CA GLU A 30 4.49 23.80 18.03
C GLU A 30 4.51 24.33 16.59
N ASN A 31 4.77 23.44 15.59
CA ASN A 31 4.75 23.81 14.19
C ASN A 31 3.30 24.00 13.71
N PRO A 32 2.94 25.24 13.25
CA PRO A 32 1.56 25.54 12.83
C PRO A 32 1.05 24.67 11.67
N GLU A 33 1.94 24.36 10.71
CA GLU A 33 1.60 23.55 9.52
C GLU A 33 1.28 22.10 9.92
N LEU A 34 2.12 21.48 10.76
CA LEU A 34 1.88 20.13 11.28
C LEU A 34 0.65 20.08 12.17
N LYS A 35 0.45 21.11 12.99
CA LYS A 35 -0.74 21.22 13.83
C LYS A 35 -2.03 21.28 13.02
N GLN A 36 -2.02 22.05 11.92
CA GLN A 36 -3.14 22.10 10.98
C GLN A 36 -3.36 20.73 10.33
N ALA A 37 -2.31 20.08 9.82
CA ALA A 37 -2.40 18.77 9.18
C ALA A 37 -2.99 17.70 10.13
N TYR A 38 -2.55 17.64 11.39
CA TYR A 38 -3.16 16.75 12.39
C TYR A 38 -4.61 17.10 12.71
N GLY A 39 -4.96 18.39 12.69
CA GLY A 39 -6.34 18.85 12.86
C GLY A 39 -7.25 18.38 11.72
N GLU A 40 -6.77 18.45 10.49
CA GLU A 40 -7.49 17.95 9.31
C GLU A 40 -7.64 16.42 9.36
N MET A 41 -6.61 15.68 9.80
CA MET A 41 -6.67 14.24 10.00
C MET A 41 -7.70 13.87 11.09
N LEU A 42 -7.74 14.62 12.20
CA LEU A 42 -8.75 14.41 13.27
C LEU A 42 -10.16 14.65 12.75
N ALA A 43 -10.37 15.73 12.02
CA ALA A 43 -11.65 16.02 11.39
C ALA A 43 -12.08 14.91 10.41
N GLY A 44 -11.13 14.35 9.65
CA GLY A 44 -11.35 13.23 8.74
C GLY A 44 -11.76 11.95 9.48
N VAL A 45 -11.12 11.64 10.62
CA VAL A 45 -11.47 10.50 11.48
C VAL A 45 -12.89 10.64 12.04
N ASP A 46 -13.27 11.86 12.47
CA ASP A 46 -14.60 12.14 13.02
C ASP A 46 -15.69 12.12 11.94
N ALA A 47 -15.39 12.63 10.75
CA ALA A 47 -16.33 12.66 9.64
C ALA A 47 -16.61 11.27 9.03
N ASP A 48 -15.59 10.41 8.99
CA ASP A 48 -15.69 9.06 8.42
C ASP A 48 -15.01 7.99 9.30
N PRO A 49 -15.68 7.56 10.38
CA PRO A 49 -15.16 6.51 11.26
C PRO A 49 -14.98 5.15 10.57
N GLY A 50 -15.66 4.92 9.44
CA GLY A 50 -15.52 3.71 8.63
C GLY A 50 -14.14 3.63 7.97
N ASN A 51 -13.58 4.77 7.60
CA ASN A 51 -12.28 4.94 6.95
C ASN A 51 -11.21 5.51 7.91
N ALA A 52 -11.39 5.38 9.21
CA ALA A 52 -10.47 5.93 10.22
C ALA A 52 -9.00 5.51 10.00
N LEU A 53 -8.74 4.31 9.49
CA LEU A 53 -7.38 3.84 9.19
C LEU A 53 -6.68 4.60 8.06
N TRP A 54 -7.46 5.28 7.19
CA TRP A 54 -6.96 6.12 6.11
C TRP A 54 -6.79 7.58 6.52
N ASN A 55 -7.54 8.01 7.51
CA ASN A 55 -7.54 9.40 7.99
C ASN A 55 -6.62 9.59 9.21
N ALA A 56 -6.43 8.55 10.03
CA ALA A 56 -5.58 8.64 11.22
C ALA A 56 -4.09 8.50 10.88
N PRO A 57 -3.21 9.32 11.48
CA PRO A 57 -1.78 9.06 11.44
C PRO A 57 -1.45 7.79 12.23
N TRP A 58 -0.42 7.08 11.78
CA TRP A 58 0.06 5.86 12.41
C TRP A 58 1.38 6.14 13.12
N ALA A 59 1.40 5.99 14.43
CA ALA A 59 2.61 6.15 15.24
C ALA A 59 3.65 5.08 14.89
N MET A 60 4.88 5.51 14.62
CA MET A 60 6.04 4.64 14.48
C MET A 60 6.67 4.40 15.85
N ARG A 61 6.48 3.21 16.43
CA ARG A 61 7.02 2.85 17.74
C ARG A 61 8.15 1.84 17.62
N LEU A 62 9.25 2.07 18.33
CA LEU A 62 10.34 1.08 18.46
C LEU A 62 9.83 -0.13 19.23
N LYS A 63 10.00 -1.35 18.68
CA LYS A 63 9.51 -2.58 19.32
C LYS A 63 10.14 -2.86 20.68
N LYS A 64 11.41 -2.49 20.86
CA LYS A 64 12.14 -2.78 22.10
C LYS A 64 11.75 -1.85 23.24
N GLU A 65 11.58 -0.58 22.94
CA GLU A 65 11.47 0.50 23.92
C GLU A 65 10.04 1.08 24.00
N GLY A 66 9.22 0.81 22.98
CA GLY A 66 7.89 1.40 22.88
C GLY A 66 7.89 2.89 22.51
N THR A 67 9.07 3.49 22.39
CA THR A 67 9.24 4.92 22.08
C THR A 67 8.65 5.26 20.71
N CYS A 68 7.84 6.29 20.63
CA CYS A 68 7.35 6.85 19.38
C CYS A 68 8.46 7.71 18.77
N ILE A 69 8.85 7.40 17.54
CA ILE A 69 9.96 8.05 16.82
C ILE A 69 9.51 8.89 15.63
N GLY A 70 8.21 8.96 15.40
CA GLY A 70 7.60 9.67 14.30
C GLY A 70 6.26 9.07 13.94
N ASP A 71 5.71 9.48 12.82
CA ASP A 71 4.45 8.96 12.29
C ASP A 71 4.46 8.89 10.76
N LEU A 72 3.44 8.25 10.24
CA LEU A 72 3.14 8.20 8.82
C LEU A 72 1.65 7.94 8.65
N GLY A 73 1.09 8.30 7.50
CA GLY A 73 -0.34 8.08 7.27
C GLY A 73 -0.74 8.47 5.85
N PHE A 74 -2.01 8.31 5.56
CA PHE A 74 -2.57 8.75 4.28
C PHE A 74 -3.37 10.02 4.48
N LYS A 75 -3.39 10.89 3.44
CA LYS A 75 -4.19 12.11 3.42
C LYS A 75 -5.68 11.80 3.08
N GLY A 76 -6.21 10.69 3.58
CA GLY A 76 -7.59 10.27 3.44
C GLY A 76 -7.79 8.93 2.72
N ALA A 77 -9.08 8.55 2.57
CA ALA A 77 -9.48 7.32 1.89
C ALA A 77 -9.18 7.37 0.37
N PRO A 78 -9.04 6.20 -0.29
CA PRO A 78 -8.70 6.13 -1.70
C PRO A 78 -9.66 6.93 -2.59
N LYS A 79 -9.13 7.81 -3.42
CA LYS A 79 -9.85 8.55 -4.45
C LYS A 79 -9.42 8.04 -5.82
N LYS A 80 -10.37 7.52 -6.60
CA LYS A 80 -10.08 6.91 -7.92
C LYS A 80 -8.92 5.89 -7.87
N GLY A 81 -8.87 5.10 -6.80
CA GLY A 81 -7.85 4.07 -6.64
C GLY A 81 -6.46 4.57 -6.20
N THR A 82 -6.31 5.84 -5.90
CA THR A 82 -5.05 6.45 -5.46
C THR A 82 -5.17 6.95 -4.03
N VAL A 83 -4.11 6.80 -3.25
CA VAL A 83 -3.94 7.36 -1.91
C VAL A 83 -2.63 8.14 -1.85
N GLU A 84 -2.59 9.20 -1.05
CA GLU A 84 -1.39 9.99 -0.82
C GLU A 84 -0.79 9.66 0.54
N LEU A 85 0.50 9.30 0.56
CA LEU A 85 1.25 8.91 1.74
C LEU A 85 2.11 10.07 2.24
N GLY A 86 1.93 10.45 3.50
CA GLY A 86 2.81 11.35 4.23
C GLY A 86 3.56 10.63 5.34
N TYR A 87 4.74 11.10 5.70
CA TYR A 87 5.54 10.54 6.79
C TYR A 87 6.51 11.56 7.37
N GLY A 88 6.74 11.45 8.67
CA GLY A 88 7.73 12.23 9.41
C GLY A 88 8.47 11.37 10.43
N VAL A 89 9.72 11.69 10.72
CA VAL A 89 10.51 11.05 11.75
C VAL A 89 11.25 12.11 12.57
N LEU A 90 11.37 11.91 13.86
CA LEU A 90 12.12 12.80 14.74
C LEU A 90 13.60 12.82 14.32
N LYS A 91 14.19 14.01 14.28
CA LYS A 91 15.55 14.27 13.80
C LYS A 91 16.62 13.34 14.38
N GLU A 92 16.49 13.01 15.66
CA GLU A 92 17.41 12.10 16.37
C GLU A 92 17.35 10.65 15.88
N TYR A 93 16.31 10.27 15.12
CA TYR A 93 16.14 8.91 14.55
C TYR A 93 16.32 8.87 13.02
N GLU A 94 16.66 10.00 12.40
CA GLU A 94 16.97 10.05 10.97
C GLU A 94 18.21 9.23 10.60
N GLY A 95 18.34 8.89 9.32
CA GLY A 95 19.50 8.16 8.78
C GLY A 95 19.62 6.70 9.21
N ARG A 96 18.77 6.20 10.10
CA ARG A 96 18.81 4.82 10.63
C ARG A 96 17.95 3.82 9.86
N GLY A 97 17.29 4.29 8.79
CA GLY A 97 16.45 3.47 7.92
C GLY A 97 15.09 3.07 8.51
N TYR A 98 14.65 3.69 9.60
CA TYR A 98 13.33 3.44 10.19
C TYR A 98 12.19 3.87 9.25
N THR A 99 12.29 5.08 8.69
CA THR A 99 11.28 5.58 7.75
C THR A 99 11.15 4.68 6.52
N THR A 100 12.28 4.24 5.95
CA THR A 100 12.25 3.29 4.81
C THR A 100 11.54 1.99 5.18
N GLU A 101 11.74 1.48 6.40
CA GLU A 101 11.10 0.26 6.89
C GLU A 101 9.59 0.48 7.09
N ALA A 102 9.19 1.60 7.69
CA ALA A 102 7.80 1.96 7.94
C ALA A 102 7.01 2.19 6.64
N VAL A 103 7.57 3.00 5.73
CA VAL A 103 6.98 3.25 4.40
C VAL A 103 6.74 1.95 3.64
N GLY A 104 7.71 1.01 3.68
CA GLY A 104 7.52 -0.31 3.05
C GLY A 104 6.31 -1.06 3.60
N ALA A 105 6.17 -1.14 4.92
CA ALA A 105 5.06 -1.84 5.55
C ALA A 105 3.70 -1.17 5.26
N MET A 106 3.69 0.17 5.18
CA MET A 106 2.48 0.92 4.85
C MET A 106 2.05 0.73 3.40
N ILE A 107 3.01 0.68 2.47
CA ILE A 107 2.75 0.36 1.06
C ILE A 107 2.13 -1.03 0.92
N ASP A 108 2.72 -2.04 1.59
CA ASP A 108 2.23 -3.41 1.54
C ASP A 108 0.81 -3.51 2.11
N TRP A 109 0.54 -2.78 3.20
CA TRP A 109 -0.79 -2.70 3.78
C TRP A 109 -1.78 -2.02 2.82
N ALA A 110 -1.44 -0.87 2.25
CA ALA A 110 -2.32 -0.15 1.33
C ALA A 110 -2.68 -0.98 0.10
N PHE A 111 -1.68 -1.63 -0.53
CA PHE A 111 -1.93 -2.49 -1.68
C PHE A 111 -2.66 -3.79 -1.35
N SER A 112 -2.73 -4.20 -0.08
CA SER A 112 -3.57 -5.31 0.37
C SER A 112 -5.05 -4.93 0.51
N GLN A 113 -5.36 -3.62 0.53
CA GLN A 113 -6.74 -3.15 0.60
C GLN A 113 -7.40 -3.15 -0.79
N ASP A 114 -8.69 -3.42 -0.81
CA ASP A 114 -9.48 -3.36 -2.05
C ASP A 114 -9.61 -1.91 -2.54
N GLY A 115 -9.52 -1.74 -3.85
CA GLY A 115 -9.71 -0.44 -4.48
C GLY A 115 -8.49 0.49 -4.46
N VAL A 116 -7.32 0.04 -3.97
CA VAL A 116 -6.06 0.79 -4.04
C VAL A 116 -5.19 0.24 -5.16
N TYR A 117 -4.87 1.09 -6.13
CA TYR A 117 -4.08 0.76 -7.30
C TYR A 117 -2.83 1.61 -7.48
N ALA A 118 -2.78 2.78 -6.82
CA ALA A 118 -1.61 3.65 -6.82
C ALA A 118 -1.42 4.32 -5.45
N ILE A 119 -0.19 4.63 -5.12
CA ILE A 119 0.20 5.43 -3.97
C ILE A 119 1.03 6.60 -4.49
N GLU A 120 0.67 7.80 -4.09
CA GLU A 120 1.42 9.02 -4.32
C GLU A 120 2.09 9.47 -3.03
N ALA A 121 3.18 10.22 -3.14
CA ALA A 121 3.86 10.87 -2.04
C ALA A 121 4.67 12.04 -2.56
N GLU A 122 4.88 13.07 -1.75
CA GLU A 122 5.73 14.20 -2.11
C GLU A 122 7.04 14.16 -1.32
N ALA A 123 8.11 14.58 -1.99
CA ALA A 123 9.44 14.68 -1.41
C ALA A 123 9.92 16.11 -1.44
N GLY A 124 9.95 16.78 -0.29
CA GLY A 124 10.48 18.13 -0.12
C GLY A 124 12.01 18.18 0.01
N ASN A 125 12.68 17.03 0.15
CA ASN A 125 14.14 16.96 0.29
C ASN A 125 14.73 15.66 -0.30
N ALA A 126 16.05 15.65 -0.48
CA ALA A 126 16.77 14.54 -1.10
C ALA A 126 16.69 13.22 -0.28
N ALA A 127 16.57 13.30 1.04
CA ALA A 127 16.45 12.12 1.89
C ALA A 127 15.09 11.44 1.70
N SER A 128 14.00 12.24 1.62
CA SER A 128 12.66 11.75 1.30
C SER A 128 12.59 11.15 -0.10
N ALA A 129 13.15 11.84 -1.10
CA ALA A 129 13.25 11.34 -2.47
C ALA A 129 13.94 9.97 -2.54
N HIS A 130 15.09 9.83 -1.85
CA HIS A 130 15.82 8.56 -1.80
C HIS A 130 15.01 7.42 -1.16
N ILE A 131 14.22 7.71 -0.12
CA ILE A 131 13.33 6.72 0.51
C ILE A 131 12.29 6.23 -0.49
N LEU A 132 11.64 7.15 -1.20
CA LEU A 132 10.60 6.83 -2.18
C LEU A 132 11.16 6.02 -3.36
N GLU A 133 12.27 6.46 -3.95
CA GLU A 133 12.95 5.76 -5.04
C GLU A 133 13.37 4.33 -4.63
N LYS A 134 13.94 4.19 -3.44
CA LYS A 134 14.29 2.88 -2.87
C LYS A 134 13.09 1.96 -2.66
N ARG A 135 11.89 2.53 -2.52
CA ARG A 135 10.61 1.82 -2.39
C ARG A 135 9.88 1.65 -3.71
N GLY A 136 10.54 1.96 -4.83
CA GLY A 136 10.02 1.73 -6.18
C GLY A 136 9.01 2.77 -6.66
N PHE A 137 8.99 3.94 -6.05
CA PHE A 137 8.28 5.08 -6.60
C PHE A 137 9.03 5.68 -7.78
N GLN A 138 8.30 6.22 -8.72
CA GLN A 138 8.82 6.96 -9.88
C GLN A 138 8.38 8.41 -9.80
N LYS A 139 9.20 9.32 -10.31
CA LYS A 139 8.85 10.75 -10.39
C LYS A 139 7.62 10.94 -11.28
N ASP A 140 6.65 11.71 -10.79
CA ASP A 140 5.37 11.96 -11.44
C ASP A 140 5.03 13.46 -11.48
N GLY A 141 6.04 14.30 -11.66
CA GLY A 141 5.92 15.75 -11.79
C GLY A 141 6.25 16.50 -10.51
N ASP A 142 5.79 17.76 -10.46
CA ASP A 142 5.97 18.64 -9.32
C ASP A 142 4.69 18.67 -8.47
N GLY A 143 4.85 18.67 -7.16
CA GLY A 143 3.80 18.78 -6.17
C GLY A 143 3.82 20.12 -5.46
N GLU A 144 2.96 20.30 -4.47
CA GLU A 144 2.88 21.54 -3.67
C GLU A 144 4.05 21.66 -2.68
N GLU A 145 4.50 20.54 -2.11
CA GLU A 145 5.57 20.47 -1.12
C GLU A 145 6.92 20.02 -1.70
N GLY A 146 6.98 19.76 -3.02
CA GLY A 146 8.20 19.31 -3.69
C GLY A 146 7.93 18.41 -4.90
N THR A 147 8.84 17.49 -5.17
CA THR A 147 8.67 16.55 -6.28
C THR A 147 7.66 15.48 -5.92
N ARG A 148 6.65 15.30 -6.77
CA ARG A 148 5.66 14.22 -6.65
C ARG A 148 6.23 12.91 -7.16
N TYR A 149 5.94 11.85 -6.42
CA TYR A 149 6.31 10.48 -6.72
C TYR A 149 5.07 9.61 -6.72
N ARG A 150 5.04 8.64 -7.64
CA ARG A 150 3.93 7.69 -7.78
C ARG A 150 4.45 6.26 -7.85
N ARG A 151 3.76 5.35 -7.18
CA ARG A 151 3.99 3.92 -7.27
C ARG A 151 2.69 3.21 -7.57
N GLU A 152 2.66 2.46 -8.66
CA GLU A 152 1.53 1.63 -9.00
C GLU A 152 1.59 0.26 -8.32
N LYS A 153 0.40 -0.29 -8.02
CA LYS A 153 0.27 -1.67 -7.57
C LYS A 153 0.76 -2.60 -8.68
N PRO A 154 1.66 -3.53 -8.38
CA PRO A 154 2.08 -4.53 -9.35
C PRO A 154 0.86 -5.22 -9.96
N LYS A 155 0.87 -5.42 -11.27
CA LYS A 155 -0.17 -6.20 -11.94
C LYS A 155 -0.08 -7.63 -11.45
N SER A 156 -1.21 -8.23 -11.12
CA SER A 156 -1.26 -9.66 -10.80
C SER A 156 -0.91 -10.47 -12.04
N ALA A 157 -0.18 -11.55 -11.83
CA ALA A 157 0.22 -12.47 -12.89
C ALA A 157 -0.56 -13.80 -12.75
N TRP A 158 -1.89 -13.70 -12.60
CA TRP A 158 -2.74 -14.89 -12.40
C TRP A 158 -2.58 -15.89 -13.54
N MET A 159 -2.44 -15.42 -14.77
CA MET A 159 -2.17 -16.27 -15.93
C MET A 159 -0.95 -17.16 -15.71
N THR A 160 0.18 -16.61 -15.25
CA THR A 160 1.40 -17.38 -15.01
C THR A 160 1.24 -18.37 -13.87
N VAL A 161 0.60 -17.96 -12.77
CA VAL A 161 0.38 -18.83 -11.60
C VAL A 161 -0.51 -20.02 -11.96
N TYR A 162 -1.65 -19.76 -12.60
CA TYR A 162 -2.58 -20.83 -12.98
C TYR A 162 -2.04 -21.72 -14.10
N MET A 163 -1.22 -21.19 -15.00
CA MET A 163 -0.52 -21.99 -16.00
C MET A 163 0.44 -22.99 -15.35
N CYS A 164 1.23 -22.57 -14.36
CA CYS A 164 2.12 -23.46 -13.62
C CYS A 164 1.34 -24.53 -12.81
N LEU A 165 0.24 -24.13 -12.15
CA LEU A 165 -0.63 -25.06 -11.44
C LEU A 165 -1.28 -26.08 -12.39
N GLY A 166 -1.80 -25.61 -13.51
CA GLY A 166 -2.38 -26.46 -14.54
C GLY A 166 -1.40 -27.47 -15.12
N LEU A 167 -0.16 -27.05 -15.41
CA LEU A 167 0.91 -27.93 -15.83
C LEU A 167 1.19 -29.03 -14.80
N SER A 168 1.30 -28.69 -13.52
CA SER A 168 1.61 -29.63 -12.46
C SER A 168 0.50 -30.68 -12.29
N ILE A 169 -0.76 -30.24 -12.30
CA ILE A 169 -1.93 -31.13 -12.22
C ILE A 169 -2.03 -32.00 -13.48
N GLY A 170 -1.84 -31.39 -14.66
CA GLY A 170 -1.89 -32.08 -15.94
C GLY A 170 -0.83 -33.17 -16.07
N MET A 171 0.40 -32.92 -15.61
CA MET A 171 1.46 -33.95 -15.56
C MET A 171 1.08 -35.11 -14.65
N SER A 172 0.53 -34.83 -13.47
CA SER A 172 0.14 -35.87 -12.51
C SER A 172 -0.96 -36.76 -13.09
N LEU A 173 -2.01 -36.19 -13.68
CA LEU A 173 -3.10 -36.92 -14.31
C LEU A 173 -2.65 -37.68 -15.56
N GLY A 174 -1.80 -37.05 -16.39
CA GLY A 174 -1.23 -37.65 -17.57
C GLY A 174 -0.34 -38.86 -17.27
N SER A 175 0.40 -38.83 -16.16
CA SER A 175 1.20 -39.96 -15.69
C SER A 175 0.34 -41.17 -15.27
N ILE A 176 -0.83 -40.93 -14.68
CA ILE A 176 -1.78 -42.00 -14.29
C ILE A 176 -2.41 -42.63 -15.54
N SER A 177 -2.59 -41.87 -16.62
CA SER A 177 -3.27 -42.29 -17.85
C SER A 177 -2.31 -42.76 -18.95
N ASP A 178 -1.03 -42.95 -18.66
CA ASP A 178 0.04 -43.28 -19.61
C ASP A 178 0.16 -42.30 -20.81
N ASN A 179 -0.37 -41.07 -20.67
CA ASN A 179 -0.40 -40.03 -21.70
C ASN A 179 0.02 -38.67 -21.13
N MET A 180 1.26 -38.58 -20.66
CA MET A 180 1.81 -37.41 -19.98
C MET A 180 1.73 -36.11 -20.85
N THR A 181 1.96 -36.26 -22.16
CA THR A 181 1.92 -35.12 -23.10
C THR A 181 0.52 -34.51 -23.20
N ILE A 182 -0.51 -35.38 -23.31
CA ILE A 182 -1.91 -34.94 -23.39
C ILE A 182 -2.33 -34.29 -22.06
N GLY A 183 -1.96 -34.90 -20.94
CA GLY A 183 -2.23 -34.34 -19.62
C GLY A 183 -1.63 -32.96 -19.44
N MET A 184 -0.35 -32.75 -19.82
CA MET A 184 0.31 -31.44 -19.79
C MET A 184 -0.40 -30.40 -20.65
N CYS A 185 -0.76 -30.75 -21.90
CA CYS A 185 -1.45 -29.80 -22.78
C CYS A 185 -2.81 -29.37 -22.24
N ILE A 186 -3.62 -30.30 -21.77
CA ILE A 186 -4.94 -29.98 -21.19
C ILE A 186 -4.77 -29.14 -19.92
N GLY A 187 -3.87 -29.53 -19.03
CA GLY A 187 -3.62 -28.79 -17.79
C GLY A 187 -3.15 -27.36 -18.05
N MET A 188 -2.22 -27.16 -18.99
CA MET A 188 -1.74 -25.84 -19.37
C MET A 188 -2.86 -24.98 -19.97
N CYS A 189 -3.66 -25.52 -20.90
CA CYS A 189 -4.77 -24.79 -21.51
C CYS A 189 -5.82 -24.35 -20.50
N LEU A 190 -6.21 -25.24 -19.57
CA LEU A 190 -7.14 -24.92 -18.50
C LEU A 190 -6.56 -23.84 -17.55
N GLY A 191 -5.30 -24.00 -17.15
CA GLY A 191 -4.61 -23.04 -16.30
C GLY A 191 -4.54 -21.65 -16.94
N MET A 192 -4.13 -21.56 -18.21
CA MET A 192 -4.11 -20.29 -18.93
C MET A 192 -5.49 -19.64 -19.04
N SER A 193 -6.53 -20.43 -19.36
CA SER A 193 -7.89 -19.91 -19.49
C SER A 193 -8.41 -19.30 -18.18
N ILE A 194 -8.20 -19.98 -17.05
CA ILE A 194 -8.58 -19.48 -15.73
C ILE A 194 -7.78 -18.23 -15.38
N GLY A 195 -6.46 -18.26 -15.60
CA GLY A 195 -5.59 -17.12 -15.30
C GLY A 195 -5.95 -15.87 -16.12
N MET A 196 -6.23 -16.01 -17.42
CA MET A 196 -6.70 -14.91 -18.26
C MET A 196 -8.01 -14.30 -17.77
N LEU A 197 -8.98 -15.12 -17.36
CA LEU A 197 -10.26 -14.65 -16.84
C LEU A 197 -10.07 -13.81 -15.57
N LEU A 198 -9.18 -14.24 -14.67
CA LEU A 198 -8.90 -13.52 -13.43
C LEU A 198 -8.16 -12.20 -13.69
N ASP A 199 -7.17 -12.20 -14.60
CA ASP A 199 -6.45 -10.99 -14.99
C ASP A 199 -7.39 -9.96 -15.67
N ASP A 200 -8.32 -10.41 -16.51
CA ASP A 200 -9.33 -9.55 -17.15
C ASP A 200 -10.32 -8.97 -16.13
N GLN A 201 -10.78 -9.78 -15.17
CA GLN A 201 -11.64 -9.30 -14.08
C GLN A 201 -10.95 -8.22 -13.23
N GLU A 202 -9.66 -8.42 -12.91
CA GLU A 202 -8.90 -7.44 -12.15
C GLU A 202 -8.67 -6.15 -12.95
N LYS A 203 -8.35 -6.26 -14.24
CA LYS A 203 -8.26 -5.12 -15.16
C LYS A 203 -9.56 -4.31 -15.20
N LYS A 204 -10.71 -4.97 -15.33
CA LYS A 204 -12.04 -4.33 -15.32
C LYS A 204 -12.36 -3.66 -13.98
N ARG A 205 -12.01 -4.31 -12.86
CA ARG A 205 -12.15 -3.70 -11.53
C ARG A 205 -11.31 -2.43 -11.39
N ARG A 206 -10.04 -2.50 -11.84
CA ARG A 206 -9.13 -1.36 -11.84
C ARG A 206 -9.70 -0.20 -12.65
N ALA A 207 -10.06 -0.43 -13.92
CA ALA A 207 -10.63 0.57 -14.80
C ALA A 207 -11.89 1.22 -14.22
N LYS A 208 -12.76 0.43 -13.59
CA LYS A 208 -13.97 0.95 -12.93
C LYS A 208 -13.65 1.88 -11.75
N VAL A 209 -12.62 1.58 -10.99
CA VAL A 209 -12.23 2.38 -9.80
C VAL A 209 -11.44 3.62 -10.20
N THR A 210 -10.50 3.50 -11.16
CA THR A 210 -9.65 4.61 -11.62
C THR A 210 -10.39 5.57 -12.55
N GLY A 211 -11.52 5.16 -13.12
CA GLY A 211 -12.28 5.95 -14.11
C GLY A 211 -11.61 5.95 -15.49
N GLU A 212 -10.63 5.09 -15.73
CA GLU A 212 -10.06 4.85 -17.05
C GLU A 212 -11.09 4.07 -17.87
N THR A 213 -11.88 4.78 -18.66
CA THR A 213 -12.74 4.16 -19.67
C THR A 213 -11.82 3.51 -20.71
N GLU A 214 -12.02 2.23 -21.00
CA GLU A 214 -11.34 1.59 -22.14
C GLU A 214 -11.65 2.42 -23.39
N GLU A 215 -10.67 3.21 -23.86
CA GLU A 215 -10.67 3.63 -25.26
C GLU A 215 -10.52 2.34 -26.07
N LYS A 216 -11.62 1.95 -26.70
CA LYS A 216 -11.63 0.86 -27.67
C LYS A 216 -10.72 1.28 -28.82
N VAL A 217 -9.58 0.64 -28.93
CA VAL A 217 -8.81 0.52 -30.18
C VAL A 217 -9.43 -0.60 -31.01
#